data_d5711871195641d3e13cb164c86a572b
#
_entry.id   d5711871195641d3e13cb164c86a572b
#
_cell.length_a   1.000
_cell.length_b   1.000
_cell.length_c   1.000
_cell.angle_alpha   90.00
_cell.angle_beta   90.00
_cell.angle_gamma   90.00
#
_symmetry.space_group_name_H-M   'P 1'
#
loop_
_entity.id
_entity.type
_entity.pdbx_description
1 polymer ?
#
loop_
_entity_poly.entity_id
_entity_poly.type
_entity_poly.pdbx_seq_one_letter_code
_entity_poly.pdbx_strand_id
1 'polypeptide(L)'
;MGREQVEKTLLGTAMATAMIYLVLLGADMMNTALAVSQMPVELAEWVKGSGMSPLLVMGMILLIYVLLGCVMDALAMILLTIPIFYPMIMGLDFFGLPQVDKSIWFGILALMVVEIGLVHPPVGMNVYVINRLAVDVPLMETFKGVIPFLISDFIRITLLVFFPIVSLYLVRTFGG
;
A
#
# COMPACT_ATOMS: atom_id res chain seq x y z
N MET A 1 -3.16 -27.78 26.24
CA MET A 1 -3.50 -26.34 26.43
C MET A 1 -4.34 -26.21 27.69
N GLY A 2 -3.91 -25.40 28.64
CA GLY A 2 -4.69 -25.12 29.86
C GLY A 2 -5.85 -24.16 29.53
N ARG A 3 -6.90 -24.18 30.37
CA ARG A 3 -8.08 -23.32 30.22
C ARG A 3 -7.72 -21.82 30.11
N GLU A 4 -6.73 -21.37 30.84
CA GLU A 4 -6.22 -19.99 30.79
C GLU A 4 -5.60 -19.63 29.46
N GLN A 5 -4.90 -20.55 28.83
CA GLN A 5 -4.31 -20.32 27.48
C GLN A 5 -5.39 -20.22 26.40
N VAL A 6 -6.43 -21.05 26.50
CA VAL A 6 -7.58 -20.99 25.58
C VAL A 6 -8.31 -19.65 25.73
N GLU A 7 -8.56 -19.22 26.94
CA GLU A 7 -9.21 -17.93 27.23
C GLU A 7 -8.41 -16.74 26.69
N LYS A 8 -7.09 -16.69 26.94
CA LYS A 8 -6.20 -15.65 26.41
C LYS A 8 -6.19 -15.64 24.88
N THR A 9 -6.18 -16.82 24.24
CA THR A 9 -6.21 -16.91 22.77
C THR A 9 -7.55 -16.40 22.22
N LEU A 10 -8.67 -16.80 22.82
CA LEU A 10 -10.00 -16.34 22.41
C LEU A 10 -10.16 -14.83 22.57
N LEU A 11 -9.75 -14.28 23.71
CA LEU A 11 -9.80 -12.84 23.95
C LEU A 11 -8.89 -12.08 22.96
N GLY A 12 -7.67 -12.55 22.73
CA GLY A 12 -6.75 -11.95 21.75
C GLY A 12 -7.31 -11.95 20.34
N THR A 13 -7.91 -13.08 19.92
CA THR A 13 -8.58 -13.18 18.63
C THR A 13 -9.78 -12.23 18.52
N ALA A 14 -10.61 -12.18 19.56
CA ALA A 14 -11.77 -11.29 19.58
C ALA A 14 -11.36 -9.81 19.52
N MET A 15 -10.31 -9.40 20.24
CA MET A 15 -9.77 -8.04 20.19
C MET A 15 -9.22 -7.70 18.80
N ALA A 16 -8.39 -8.58 18.21
CA ALA A 16 -7.83 -8.37 16.87
C ALA A 16 -8.95 -8.25 15.82
N THR A 17 -9.94 -9.13 15.88
CA THR A 17 -11.09 -9.10 14.97
C THR A 17 -11.90 -7.80 15.14
N ALA A 18 -12.18 -7.39 16.37
CA ALA A 18 -12.90 -6.15 16.64
C ALA A 18 -12.15 -4.92 16.11
N MET A 19 -10.82 -4.85 16.26
CA MET A 19 -10.00 -3.78 15.70
C MET A 19 -10.08 -3.74 14.17
N ILE A 20 -9.99 -4.88 13.49
CA ILE A 20 -10.10 -4.96 12.03
C ILE A 20 -11.48 -4.47 11.58
N TYR A 21 -12.56 -4.92 12.19
CA TYR A 21 -13.92 -4.48 11.86
C TYR A 21 -14.13 -2.98 12.11
N LEU A 22 -13.53 -2.42 13.17
CA LEU A 22 -13.61 -0.98 13.43
C LEU A 22 -12.92 -0.16 12.34
N VAL A 23 -11.74 -0.62 11.87
CA VAL A 23 -11.04 0.01 10.74
C VAL A 23 -11.86 -0.09 9.46
N LEU A 24 -12.44 -1.26 9.16
CA LEU A 24 -13.31 -1.44 8.00
C LEU A 24 -14.52 -0.50 8.03
N LEU A 25 -15.19 -0.40 9.18
CA LEU A 25 -16.33 0.51 9.34
C LEU A 25 -15.92 1.98 9.13
N GLY A 26 -14.80 2.41 9.72
CA GLY A 26 -14.28 3.76 9.53
C GLY A 26 -13.91 4.04 8.08
N ALA A 27 -13.30 3.08 7.39
CA ALA A 27 -12.96 3.18 5.98
C ALA A 27 -14.21 3.28 5.09
N ASP A 28 -15.25 2.49 5.37
CA ASP A 28 -16.52 2.52 4.63
C ASP A 28 -17.23 3.87 4.79
N MET A 29 -17.27 4.41 6.01
CA MET A 29 -17.81 5.76 6.25
C MET A 29 -17.04 6.84 5.51
N MET A 30 -15.70 6.76 5.52
CA MET A 30 -14.86 7.70 4.78
C MET A 30 -15.07 7.57 3.28
N ASN A 31 -15.10 6.35 2.73
CA ASN A 31 -15.34 6.11 1.32
C ASN A 31 -16.70 6.64 0.87
N THR A 32 -17.74 6.49 1.70
CA THR A 32 -19.05 7.06 1.45
C THR A 32 -18.98 8.60 1.40
N ALA A 33 -18.29 9.22 2.35
CA ALA A 33 -18.11 10.67 2.36
C ALA A 33 -17.33 11.17 1.14
N LEU A 34 -16.27 10.46 0.74
CA LEU A 34 -15.49 10.75 -0.47
C LEU A 34 -16.33 10.61 -1.74
N ALA A 35 -17.16 9.59 -1.83
CA ALA A 35 -18.06 9.39 -2.97
C ALA A 35 -19.09 10.51 -3.09
N VAL A 36 -19.70 10.93 -1.99
CA VAL A 36 -20.68 12.03 -1.96
C VAL A 36 -20.02 13.39 -2.26
N SER A 37 -18.80 13.62 -1.77
CA SER A 37 -18.07 14.88 -2.01
C SER A 37 -17.57 15.05 -3.44
N GLN A 38 -17.56 13.99 -4.25
CA GLN A 38 -16.96 13.94 -5.60
C GLN A 38 -15.47 14.33 -5.66
N MET A 39 -14.83 14.51 -4.51
CA MET A 39 -13.43 14.94 -4.40
C MET A 39 -12.44 14.05 -5.18
N PRO A 40 -12.56 12.71 -5.19
CA PRO A 40 -11.65 11.87 -5.98
C PRO A 40 -11.77 12.11 -7.49
N VAL A 41 -12.96 12.38 -7.98
CA VAL A 41 -13.22 12.67 -9.40
C VAL A 41 -12.66 14.04 -9.77
N GLU A 42 -12.91 15.07 -8.96
CA GLU A 42 -12.37 16.41 -9.16
C GLU A 42 -10.84 16.43 -9.15
N LEU A 43 -10.22 15.68 -8.22
CA LEU A 43 -8.76 15.51 -8.20
C LEU A 43 -8.25 14.81 -9.47
N ALA A 44 -8.93 13.78 -9.94
CA ALA A 44 -8.56 13.08 -11.16
C ALA A 44 -8.64 14.00 -12.39
N GLU A 45 -9.68 14.83 -12.50
CA GLU A 45 -9.83 15.81 -13.57
C GLU A 45 -8.77 16.92 -13.48
N TRP A 46 -8.48 17.41 -12.29
CA TRP A 46 -7.44 18.40 -12.07
C TRP A 46 -6.04 17.85 -12.47
N VAL A 47 -5.71 16.63 -12.07
CA VAL A 47 -4.45 15.98 -12.48
C VAL A 47 -4.36 15.83 -13.99
N LYS A 48 -5.46 15.39 -14.63
CA LYS A 48 -5.54 15.25 -16.10
C LYS A 48 -5.39 16.60 -16.81
N GLY A 49 -5.98 17.65 -16.25
CA GLY A 49 -5.91 19.02 -16.80
C GLY A 49 -4.58 19.74 -16.54
N SER A 50 -3.79 19.28 -15.56
CA SER A 50 -2.51 19.92 -15.18
C SER A 50 -1.38 19.75 -16.19
N GLY A 51 -1.52 18.83 -17.16
CA GLY A 51 -0.46 18.51 -18.12
C GLY A 51 0.73 17.75 -17.55
N MET A 52 0.64 17.26 -16.30
CA MET A 52 1.69 16.44 -15.70
C MET A 52 1.84 15.11 -16.44
N SER A 53 3.08 14.63 -16.58
CA SER A 53 3.28 13.32 -17.19
C SER A 53 2.70 12.21 -16.30
N PRO A 54 2.06 11.18 -16.87
CA PRO A 54 1.47 10.08 -16.11
C PRO A 54 2.47 9.41 -15.15
N LEU A 55 3.71 9.22 -15.59
CA LEU A 55 4.77 8.63 -14.75
C LEU A 55 5.13 9.50 -13.56
N LEU A 56 5.09 10.84 -13.70
CA LEU A 56 5.31 11.74 -12.56
C LEU A 56 4.18 11.63 -11.54
N VAL A 57 2.93 11.55 -12.00
CA VAL A 57 1.77 11.32 -11.12
C VAL A 57 1.89 9.99 -10.38
N MET A 58 2.24 8.92 -11.10
CA MET A 58 2.49 7.61 -10.49
C MET A 58 3.60 7.71 -9.43
N GLY A 59 4.73 8.33 -9.75
CA GLY A 59 5.85 8.51 -8.80
C GLY A 59 5.44 9.27 -7.55
N MET A 60 4.62 10.33 -7.67
CA MET A 60 4.09 11.07 -6.52
C MET A 60 3.18 10.20 -5.66
N ILE A 61 2.28 9.43 -6.27
CA ILE A 61 1.38 8.51 -5.56
C ILE A 61 2.21 7.46 -4.80
N LEU A 62 3.19 6.83 -5.44
CA LEU A 62 4.05 5.85 -4.81
C LEU A 62 4.86 6.46 -3.65
N LEU A 63 5.34 7.69 -3.80
CA LEU A 63 6.02 8.42 -2.72
C LEU A 63 5.08 8.68 -1.53
N ILE A 64 3.84 9.09 -1.80
CA ILE A 64 2.81 9.27 -0.75
C ILE A 64 2.57 7.94 -0.02
N TYR A 65 2.47 6.81 -0.73
CA TYR A 65 2.32 5.50 -0.12
C TYR A 65 3.49 5.12 0.79
N VAL A 66 4.74 5.39 0.37
CA VAL A 66 5.92 5.14 1.23
C VAL A 66 5.85 5.98 2.51
N LEU A 67 5.50 7.27 2.39
CA LEU A 67 5.39 8.17 3.54
C LEU A 67 4.24 7.77 4.49
N LEU A 68 3.07 7.46 3.97
CA LEU A 68 1.93 7.00 4.75
C LEU A 68 2.22 5.64 5.41
N GLY A 69 2.86 4.72 4.70
CA GLY A 69 3.23 3.39 5.20
C GLY A 69 4.17 3.43 6.40
N CYS A 70 4.95 4.53 6.56
CA CYS A 70 5.74 4.73 7.77
C CYS A 70 4.89 4.89 9.04
N VAL A 71 3.63 5.33 8.92
CA VAL A 71 2.79 5.77 10.06
C VAL A 71 1.48 4.99 10.15
N MET A 72 0.97 4.48 9.04
CA MET A 72 -0.33 3.81 8.98
C MET A 72 -0.17 2.30 8.79
N ASP A 73 -1.15 1.56 9.29
CA ASP A 73 -1.32 0.14 8.97
C ASP A 73 -1.66 -0.06 7.49
N ALA A 74 -1.16 -1.16 6.90
CA ALA A 74 -1.32 -1.47 5.49
C ALA A 74 -2.79 -1.55 5.06
N LEU A 75 -3.64 -2.23 5.86
CA LEU A 75 -5.05 -2.40 5.54
C LEU A 75 -5.78 -1.07 5.54
N ALA A 76 -5.60 -0.27 6.60
CA ALA A 76 -6.20 1.07 6.70
C ALA A 76 -5.76 1.96 5.54
N MET A 77 -4.46 1.96 5.21
CA MET A 77 -3.91 2.78 4.14
C MET A 77 -4.52 2.43 2.79
N ILE A 78 -4.57 1.15 2.41
CA ILE A 78 -5.14 0.70 1.14
C ILE A 78 -6.63 1.08 1.05
N LEU A 79 -7.41 0.79 2.09
CA LEU A 79 -8.85 1.04 2.10
C LEU A 79 -9.20 2.52 1.99
N LEU A 80 -8.39 3.41 2.56
CA LEU A 80 -8.63 4.85 2.51
C LEU A 80 -8.12 5.50 1.23
N THR A 81 -7.04 5.01 0.65
CA THR A 81 -6.36 5.73 -0.44
C THR A 81 -6.70 5.23 -1.84
N ILE A 82 -7.05 3.94 -2.00
CA ILE A 82 -7.45 3.39 -3.30
C ILE A 82 -8.62 4.17 -3.92
N PRO A 83 -9.70 4.51 -3.21
CA PRO A 83 -10.79 5.27 -3.78
C PRO A 83 -10.40 6.66 -4.31
N ILE A 84 -9.30 7.23 -3.79
CA ILE A 84 -8.78 8.52 -4.23
C ILE A 84 -7.85 8.35 -5.43
N PHE A 85 -6.88 7.44 -5.35
CA PHE A 85 -5.83 7.32 -6.37
C PHE A 85 -6.26 6.52 -7.59
N TYR A 86 -7.17 5.56 -7.43
CA TYR A 86 -7.62 4.71 -8.52
C TYR A 86 -8.26 5.50 -9.68
N PRO A 87 -9.22 6.43 -9.45
CA PRO A 87 -9.77 7.26 -10.52
C PRO A 87 -8.71 8.11 -11.23
N MET A 88 -7.72 8.63 -10.49
CA MET A 88 -6.61 9.41 -11.06
C MET A 88 -5.78 8.57 -12.04
N ILE A 89 -5.40 7.34 -11.63
CA ILE A 89 -4.62 6.43 -12.47
C ILE A 89 -5.43 5.95 -13.67
N MET A 90 -6.71 5.65 -13.49
CA MET A 90 -7.57 5.22 -14.60
C MET A 90 -7.80 6.33 -15.63
N GLY A 91 -7.78 7.59 -15.21
CA GLY A 91 -7.93 8.77 -16.09
C GLY A 91 -6.70 9.11 -16.93
N LEU A 92 -5.53 8.55 -16.62
CA LEU A 92 -4.27 8.81 -17.32
C LEU A 92 -3.90 7.67 -18.27
N ASP A 93 -3.11 7.99 -19.31
CA ASP A 93 -2.57 6.98 -20.22
C ASP A 93 -1.19 6.51 -19.77
N PHE A 94 -1.04 5.21 -19.54
CA PHE A 94 0.21 4.55 -19.22
C PHE A 94 0.53 3.52 -20.28
N PHE A 95 1.41 3.87 -21.20
CA PHE A 95 1.92 2.98 -22.24
C PHE A 95 0.82 2.34 -23.12
N GLY A 96 -0.35 2.96 -23.25
CA GLY A 96 -1.50 2.39 -23.96
C GLY A 96 -2.12 1.16 -23.31
N LEU A 97 -1.93 0.96 -22.01
CA LEU A 97 -2.47 -0.20 -21.29
C LEU A 97 -4.01 -0.18 -21.25
N PRO A 98 -4.68 -1.32 -21.55
CA PRO A 98 -6.10 -1.48 -21.30
C PRO A 98 -6.48 -1.22 -19.84
N GLN A 99 -7.72 -0.83 -19.58
CA GLN A 99 -8.20 -0.48 -18.22
C GLN A 99 -7.98 -1.62 -17.22
N VAL A 100 -8.24 -2.87 -17.63
CA VAL A 100 -8.06 -4.06 -16.77
C VAL A 100 -6.59 -4.23 -16.40
N ASP A 101 -5.70 -4.18 -17.37
CA ASP A 101 -4.25 -4.32 -17.15
C ASP A 101 -3.70 -3.21 -16.26
N LYS A 102 -4.18 -1.97 -16.50
CA LYS A 102 -3.83 -0.80 -15.69
C LYS A 102 -4.26 -0.98 -14.23
N SER A 103 -5.47 -1.50 -13.99
CA SER A 103 -5.98 -1.79 -12.65
C SER A 103 -5.12 -2.82 -11.92
N ILE A 104 -4.78 -3.91 -12.58
CA ILE A 104 -3.94 -4.98 -12.01
C ILE A 104 -2.53 -4.45 -11.73
N TRP A 105 -1.93 -3.76 -12.69
CA TRP A 105 -0.59 -3.20 -12.55
C TRP A 105 -0.51 -2.18 -11.40
N PHE A 106 -1.47 -1.26 -11.31
CA PHE A 106 -1.53 -0.30 -10.21
C PHE A 106 -1.75 -0.99 -8.86
N GLY A 107 -2.63 -1.99 -8.79
CA GLY A 107 -2.86 -2.77 -7.57
C GLY A 107 -1.59 -3.47 -7.07
N ILE A 108 -0.80 -4.06 -7.97
CA ILE A 108 0.48 -4.69 -7.64
C ILE A 108 1.48 -3.64 -7.11
N LEU A 109 1.61 -2.49 -7.78
CA LEU A 109 2.49 -1.42 -7.34
C LEU A 109 2.09 -0.87 -5.97
N ALA A 110 0.79 -0.60 -5.76
CA ALA A 110 0.29 -0.10 -4.50
C ALA A 110 0.59 -1.06 -3.35
N LEU A 111 0.30 -2.36 -3.50
CA LEU A 111 0.61 -3.37 -2.49
C LEU A 111 2.09 -3.42 -2.15
N MET A 112 2.96 -3.43 -3.16
CA MET A 112 4.41 -3.49 -2.94
C MET A 112 4.94 -2.27 -2.20
N VAL A 113 4.46 -1.07 -2.56
CA VAL A 113 4.93 0.17 -1.92
C VAL A 113 4.41 0.30 -0.50
N VAL A 114 3.19 -0.16 -0.23
CA VAL A 114 2.63 -0.24 1.12
C VAL A 114 3.53 -1.08 2.03
N GLU A 115 3.94 -2.27 1.59
CA GLU A 115 4.82 -3.16 2.33
C GLU A 115 6.21 -2.52 2.59
N ILE A 116 6.76 -1.82 1.59
CA ILE A 116 8.02 -1.08 1.76
C ILE A 116 7.87 0.01 2.82
N GLY A 117 6.78 0.75 2.82
CA GLY A 117 6.51 1.80 3.80
C GLY A 117 6.56 1.28 5.24
N LEU A 118 6.01 0.08 5.50
CA LEU A 118 6.01 -0.55 6.83
C LEU A 118 7.41 -0.90 7.35
N VAL A 119 8.39 -0.99 6.46
CA VAL A 119 9.78 -1.35 6.81
C VAL A 119 10.73 -0.15 6.67
N HIS A 120 10.28 0.91 5.96
CA HIS A 120 11.09 2.08 5.63
C HIS A 120 11.35 2.97 6.86
N PRO A 121 12.61 3.44 7.08
CA PRO A 121 12.89 4.50 8.06
C PRO A 121 12.10 5.79 7.70
N PRO A 122 11.70 6.64 8.66
CA PRO A 122 12.18 6.72 10.04
C PRO A 122 11.39 5.88 11.05
N VAL A 123 10.17 5.44 10.72
CA VAL A 123 9.34 4.69 11.67
C VAL A 123 9.46 3.19 11.45
N GLY A 124 9.03 2.67 10.29
CA GLY A 124 9.13 1.24 9.97
C GLY A 124 8.47 0.35 11.02
N MET A 125 7.14 0.38 11.12
CA MET A 125 6.40 -0.28 12.20
C MET A 125 6.79 -1.76 12.38
N ASN A 126 6.99 -2.49 11.27
CA ASN A 126 7.40 -3.88 11.32
C ASN A 126 8.80 -4.06 11.92
N VAL A 127 9.72 -3.13 11.64
CA VAL A 127 11.08 -3.14 12.19
C VAL A 127 11.05 -2.96 13.71
N TYR A 128 10.21 -2.05 14.19
CA TYR A 128 10.03 -1.86 15.65
C TYR A 128 9.44 -3.09 16.34
N VAL A 129 8.46 -3.73 15.74
CA VAL A 129 7.84 -4.94 16.29
C VAL A 129 8.86 -6.08 16.37
N ILE A 130 9.62 -6.30 15.30
CA ILE A 130 10.65 -7.35 15.25
C ILE A 130 11.79 -7.04 16.23
N ASN A 131 12.24 -5.79 16.31
CA ASN A 131 13.30 -5.40 17.24
C ASN A 131 12.93 -5.61 18.71
N ARG A 132 11.65 -5.46 19.07
CA ARG A 132 11.17 -5.80 20.44
C ARG A 132 11.32 -7.28 20.78
N LEU A 133 11.34 -8.17 19.81
CA LEU A 133 11.57 -9.60 20.00
C LEU A 133 13.08 -9.93 20.10
N ALA A 134 13.93 -9.09 19.51
CA ALA A 134 15.38 -9.21 19.54
C ALA A 134 15.98 -8.31 20.63
N VAL A 135 15.80 -8.70 21.89
CA VAL A 135 16.09 -7.89 23.09
C VAL A 135 17.55 -7.37 23.15
N ASP A 136 18.50 -8.10 22.57
CA ASP A 136 19.93 -7.77 22.60
C ASP A 136 20.43 -7.00 21.37
N VAL A 137 19.56 -6.64 20.44
CA VAL A 137 19.93 -5.95 19.19
C VAL A 137 19.47 -4.50 19.21
N PRO A 138 20.39 -3.52 19.10
CA PRO A 138 20.03 -2.11 18.97
C PRO A 138 19.16 -1.86 17.72
N LEU A 139 18.13 -1.04 17.83
CA LEU A 139 17.21 -0.71 16.73
C LEU A 139 17.96 -0.26 15.46
N MET A 140 19.01 0.51 15.61
CA MET A 140 19.84 0.98 14.48
C MET A 140 20.49 -0.17 13.70
N GLU A 141 20.91 -1.24 14.37
CA GLU A 141 21.47 -2.41 13.69
C GLU A 141 20.39 -3.17 12.90
N THR A 142 19.18 -3.24 13.44
CA THR A 142 18.03 -3.81 12.72
C THR A 142 17.74 -3.01 11.45
N PHE A 143 17.72 -1.68 11.52
CA PHE A 143 17.52 -0.82 10.33
C PHE A 143 18.65 -0.99 9.31
N LYS A 144 19.93 -1.03 9.75
CA LYS A 144 21.04 -1.27 8.83
C LYS A 144 20.92 -2.61 8.10
N GLY A 145 20.44 -3.65 8.79
CA GLY A 145 20.19 -4.96 8.19
C GLY A 145 19.10 -4.95 7.13
N VAL A 146 18.15 -4.02 7.20
CA VAL A 146 17.03 -3.90 6.26
C VAL A 146 17.39 -3.08 5.01
N ILE A 147 18.37 -2.16 5.08
CA ILE A 147 18.74 -1.27 3.96
C ILE A 147 18.98 -2.02 2.63
N PRO A 148 19.74 -3.14 2.57
CA PRO A 148 19.95 -3.86 1.30
C PRO A 148 18.64 -4.34 0.66
N PHE A 149 17.69 -4.77 1.48
CA PHE A 149 16.38 -5.22 1.01
C PHE A 149 15.56 -4.05 0.49
N LEU A 150 15.56 -2.90 1.17
CA LEU A 150 14.91 -1.68 0.70
C LEU A 150 15.46 -1.22 -0.66
N ILE A 151 16.79 -1.26 -0.84
CA ILE A 151 17.40 -0.93 -2.14
C ILE A 151 16.89 -1.87 -3.23
N SER A 152 16.87 -3.17 -2.95
CA SER A 152 16.32 -4.18 -3.88
C SER A 152 14.86 -3.91 -4.22
N ASP A 153 14.05 -3.55 -3.22
CA ASP A 153 12.64 -3.25 -3.40
C ASP A 153 12.41 -1.99 -4.23
N PHE A 154 13.17 -0.94 -4.02
CA PHE A 154 13.10 0.27 -4.85
C PHE A 154 13.51 -0.01 -6.31
N ILE A 155 14.53 -0.84 -6.53
CA ILE A 155 14.91 -1.27 -7.88
C ILE A 155 13.76 -2.07 -8.52
N ARG A 156 13.16 -3.00 -7.78
CA ARG A 156 12.04 -3.82 -8.24
C ARG A 156 10.83 -2.98 -8.60
N ILE A 157 10.42 -2.02 -7.75
CA ILE A 157 9.32 -1.10 -8.06
C ILE A 157 9.63 -0.28 -9.30
N THR A 158 10.83 0.28 -9.41
CA THR A 158 11.24 1.04 -10.57
C THR A 158 11.12 0.20 -11.85
N LEU A 159 11.59 -1.05 -11.82
CA LEU A 159 11.43 -1.98 -12.93
C LEU A 159 9.96 -2.22 -13.29
N LEU A 160 9.09 -2.44 -12.30
CA LEU A 160 7.67 -2.70 -12.55
C LEU A 160 6.90 -1.46 -13.04
N VAL A 161 7.33 -0.26 -12.65
CA VAL A 161 6.76 0.99 -13.16
C VAL A 161 7.09 1.17 -14.64
N PHE A 162 8.34 0.95 -15.04
CA PHE A 162 8.76 1.13 -16.43
C PHE A 162 8.45 -0.07 -17.33
N PHE A 163 8.33 -1.26 -16.77
CA PHE A 163 8.04 -2.49 -17.51
C PHE A 163 6.80 -3.21 -16.95
N PRO A 164 5.59 -2.68 -17.20
CA PRO A 164 4.34 -3.28 -16.72
C PRO A 164 4.15 -4.74 -17.14
N ILE A 165 4.75 -5.12 -18.27
CA ILE A 165 4.67 -6.49 -18.80
C ILE A 165 5.18 -7.53 -17.81
N VAL A 166 6.14 -7.19 -16.95
CA VAL A 166 6.70 -8.13 -15.96
C VAL A 166 5.62 -8.56 -14.95
N SER A 167 4.80 -7.61 -14.49
CA SER A 167 3.70 -7.90 -13.57
C SER A 167 2.46 -8.49 -14.27
N LEU A 168 2.27 -8.17 -15.55
CA LEU A 168 1.10 -8.60 -16.32
C LEU A 168 1.29 -9.90 -17.09
N TYR A 169 2.53 -10.39 -17.23
CA TYR A 169 2.84 -11.55 -18.05
C TYR A 169 2.03 -12.80 -17.66
N LEU A 170 2.04 -13.15 -16.38
CA LEU A 170 1.29 -14.32 -15.88
C LEU A 170 -0.22 -14.14 -16.05
N VAL A 171 -0.72 -12.94 -15.78
CA VAL A 171 -2.15 -12.62 -15.91
C VAL A 171 -2.60 -12.77 -17.36
N ARG A 172 -1.81 -12.27 -18.32
CA ARG A 172 -2.12 -12.37 -19.76
C ARG A 172 -1.98 -13.79 -20.30
N THR A 173 -1.09 -14.59 -19.69
CA THR A 173 -0.85 -15.97 -20.16
C THR A 173 -1.86 -16.96 -19.61
N PHE A 174 -2.31 -16.78 -18.36
CA PHE A 174 -3.17 -17.73 -17.65
C PHE A 174 -4.55 -17.19 -17.30
N GLY A 175 -4.80 -15.90 -17.49
CA GLY A 175 -6.03 -15.21 -17.10
C GLY A 175 -7.04 -15.01 -18.24
N GLY A 176 -6.83 -15.65 -19.39
CA GLY A 176 -7.72 -15.63 -20.56
C GLY A 176 -8.81 -16.69 -20.50
#